data_ec782d8a33b5a7d4e5e30da6ad0c3c1d
#
_entry.id   ec782d8a33b5a7d4e5e30da6ad0c3c1d
#
_cell.length_a   1.000
_cell.length_b   1.000
_cell.length_c   1.000
_cell.angle_alpha   90.00
_cell.angle_beta   90.00
_cell.angle_gamma   90.00
#
_symmetry.space_group_name_H-M   'P 1'
#
loop_
_entity.id
_entity.type
_entity.pdbx_description
1 polymer ?
#
loop_
_entity_poly.entity_id
_entity_poly.type
_entity_poly.pdbx_seq_one_letter_code
_entity_poly.pdbx_strand_id
1 'polypeptide(L)'
;VDAEIFDRLVFWIYTKSVKYRLIKDVEIIPPSKETQTKFDEEVMKLMKLWVLGDKLLMPKLQNQVMIVIIKMWELGKCHLESTSWISYIWDQTMVGSPIRRFVRAHVIYCTRKTHCFQHSGDLPQDLLMDMLFRAQETEKILGKRDTRWLWNAQQIESDWKVPEH
;
A
#
# COMPACT_ATOMS: atom_id res chain seq x y z
N VAL A 1 -17.60 12.15 -4.76
CA VAL A 1 -17.08 10.79 -5.00
C VAL A 1 -16.73 10.70 -6.48
N ASP A 2 -15.55 10.18 -6.78
CA ASP A 2 -15.09 9.92 -8.13
C ASP A 2 -15.98 8.85 -8.79
N ALA A 3 -16.49 9.11 -9.99
CA ALA A 3 -17.44 8.23 -10.68
C ALA A 3 -16.84 6.82 -10.90
N GLU A 4 -15.53 6.74 -11.25
CA GLU A 4 -14.85 5.46 -11.44
C GLU A 4 -14.78 4.66 -10.15
N ILE A 5 -14.52 5.31 -9.00
CA ILE A 5 -14.48 4.64 -7.70
C ILE A 5 -15.87 4.16 -7.29
N PHE A 6 -16.89 4.95 -7.59
CA PHE A 6 -18.27 4.54 -7.35
C PHE A 6 -18.68 3.33 -8.22
N ASP A 7 -18.31 3.30 -9.49
CA ASP A 7 -18.55 2.15 -10.37
C ASP A 7 -17.86 0.87 -9.85
N ARG A 8 -16.64 0.99 -9.30
CA ARG A 8 -15.94 -0.14 -8.65
C ARG A 8 -16.67 -0.63 -7.41
N LEU A 9 -17.23 0.28 -6.60
CA LEU A 9 -18.05 -0.07 -5.44
C LEU A 9 -19.32 -0.82 -5.89
N VAL A 10 -20.03 -0.28 -6.87
CA VAL A 10 -21.25 -0.93 -7.43
C VAL A 10 -20.91 -2.32 -7.96
N PHE A 11 -19.86 -2.45 -8.75
CA PHE A 11 -19.37 -3.75 -9.23
C PHE A 11 -19.14 -4.73 -8.07
N TRP A 12 -18.47 -4.28 -7.00
CA TRP A 12 -18.22 -5.12 -5.83
C TRP A 12 -19.51 -5.53 -5.11
N ILE A 13 -20.51 -4.64 -5.00
CA ILE A 13 -21.78 -4.95 -4.37
C ILE A 13 -22.46 -6.15 -5.06
N TYR A 14 -22.41 -6.21 -6.39
CA TYR A 14 -23.04 -7.28 -7.16
C TYR A 14 -22.19 -8.54 -7.27
N THR A 15 -20.88 -8.42 -7.40
CA THR A 15 -19.98 -9.56 -7.70
C THR A 15 -19.22 -10.07 -6.50
N LYS A 16 -19.16 -9.29 -5.43
CA LYS A 16 -18.28 -9.52 -4.24
C LYS A 16 -16.81 -9.65 -4.62
N SER A 17 -16.40 -9.05 -5.74
CA SER A 17 -15.02 -9.04 -6.23
C SER A 17 -14.55 -7.63 -6.50
N VAL A 18 -13.30 -7.33 -6.15
CA VAL A 18 -12.69 -6.03 -6.44
C VAL A 18 -12.22 -6.01 -7.88
N LYS A 19 -12.76 -5.07 -8.67
CA LYS A 19 -12.30 -4.82 -10.04
C LYS A 19 -10.99 -4.03 -9.99
N TYR A 20 -9.92 -4.59 -10.56
CA TYR A 20 -8.63 -3.91 -10.70
C TYR A 20 -7.96 -4.25 -12.03
N ARG A 21 -7.06 -3.38 -12.45
CA ARG A 21 -6.29 -3.57 -13.68
C ARG A 21 -4.98 -4.27 -13.34
N LEU A 22 -4.81 -5.49 -13.86
CA LEU A 22 -3.52 -6.16 -13.79
C LEU A 22 -2.57 -5.53 -14.81
N ILE A 23 -1.44 -5.02 -14.34
CA ILE A 23 -0.40 -4.41 -15.19
C ILE A 23 0.65 -5.49 -15.43
N LYS A 24 0.67 -6.05 -16.64
CA LYS A 24 1.46 -7.24 -16.97
C LYS A 24 2.97 -6.99 -17.09
N ASP A 25 3.36 -5.77 -17.43
CA ASP A 25 4.76 -5.44 -17.76
C ASP A 25 5.58 -4.96 -16.55
N VAL A 26 5.05 -5.10 -15.34
CA VAL A 26 5.73 -4.67 -14.11
C VAL A 26 6.88 -5.62 -13.73
N GLU A 27 6.95 -6.80 -14.33
CA GLU A 27 8.05 -7.77 -14.11
C GLU A 27 9.38 -7.31 -14.71
N ILE A 28 9.37 -6.34 -15.64
CA ILE A 28 10.57 -5.76 -16.24
C ILE A 28 11.20 -4.80 -15.23
N ILE A 29 12.46 -5.06 -14.82
CA ILE A 29 13.18 -4.25 -13.84
C ILE A 29 14.31 -3.48 -14.50
N PRO A 30 14.32 -2.15 -14.46
CA PRO A 30 13.26 -1.26 -13.98
C PRO A 30 12.06 -1.21 -14.94
N PRO A 31 10.84 -1.03 -14.45
CA PRO A 31 9.66 -0.85 -15.28
C PRO A 31 9.78 0.45 -16.09
N SER A 32 9.11 0.53 -17.23
CA SER A 32 9.03 1.80 -17.97
C SER A 32 8.30 2.85 -17.15
N LYS A 33 8.62 4.13 -17.36
CA LYS A 33 7.94 5.24 -16.68
C LYS A 33 6.41 5.19 -16.89
N GLU A 34 5.96 4.81 -18.08
CA GLU A 34 4.54 4.67 -18.39
C GLU A 34 3.90 3.52 -17.60
N THR A 35 4.57 2.39 -17.47
CA THR A 35 4.12 1.24 -16.67
C THR A 35 4.00 1.61 -15.21
N GLN A 36 4.99 2.32 -14.68
CA GLN A 36 4.98 2.80 -13.28
C GLN A 36 3.84 3.77 -13.04
N THR A 37 3.62 4.74 -13.92
CA THR A 37 2.49 5.69 -13.80
C THR A 37 1.14 4.96 -13.76
N LYS A 38 0.94 3.98 -14.64
CA LYS A 38 -0.30 3.16 -14.65
C LYS A 38 -0.47 2.37 -13.37
N PHE A 39 0.63 1.88 -12.80
CA PHE A 39 0.62 1.16 -11.52
C PHE A 39 0.22 2.09 -10.38
N ASP A 40 0.84 3.26 -10.27
CA ASP A 40 0.55 4.24 -9.23
C ASP A 40 -0.90 4.76 -9.30
N GLU A 41 -1.41 4.99 -10.52
CA GLU A 41 -2.82 5.35 -10.75
C GLU A 41 -3.77 4.26 -10.25
N GLU A 42 -3.47 3.00 -10.53
CA GLU A 42 -4.31 1.87 -10.10
C GLU A 42 -4.26 1.70 -8.57
N VAL A 43 -3.08 1.82 -7.95
CA VAL A 43 -2.93 1.82 -6.50
C VAL A 43 -3.74 2.97 -5.88
N MET A 44 -3.65 4.19 -6.44
CA MET A 44 -4.43 5.32 -5.97
C MET A 44 -5.95 5.04 -6.01
N LYS A 45 -6.44 4.42 -7.08
CA LYS A 45 -7.86 4.06 -7.21
C LYS A 45 -8.28 3.04 -6.14
N LEU A 46 -7.44 2.05 -5.88
CA LEU A 46 -7.67 1.06 -4.82
C LEU A 46 -7.66 1.71 -3.44
N MET A 47 -6.74 2.62 -3.16
CA MET A 47 -6.72 3.37 -1.90
C MET A 47 -7.98 4.22 -1.72
N LYS A 48 -8.45 4.90 -2.78
CA LYS A 48 -9.72 5.63 -2.76
C LYS A 48 -10.93 4.71 -2.50
N LEU A 49 -10.94 3.52 -3.10
CA LEU A 49 -11.99 2.53 -2.87
C LEU A 49 -11.97 2.00 -1.43
N TRP A 50 -10.80 1.79 -0.86
CA TRP A 50 -10.65 1.41 0.56
C TRP A 50 -11.23 2.49 1.48
N VAL A 51 -10.87 3.76 1.25
CA VAL A 51 -11.37 4.91 2.04
C VAL A 51 -12.90 5.05 1.90
N LEU A 52 -13.44 4.82 0.71
CA LEU A 52 -14.90 4.80 0.51
C LEU A 52 -15.55 3.66 1.32
N GLY A 53 -14.93 2.48 1.31
CA GLY A 53 -15.37 1.35 2.13
C GLY A 53 -15.34 1.65 3.64
N ASP A 54 -14.34 2.41 4.09
CA ASP A 54 -14.23 2.88 5.49
C ASP A 54 -15.40 3.80 5.85
N LYS A 55 -15.66 4.81 5.04
CA LYS A 55 -16.78 5.76 5.23
C LYS A 55 -18.16 5.08 5.20
N LEU A 56 -18.29 3.98 4.48
CA LEU A 56 -19.53 3.21 4.36
C LEU A 56 -19.60 2.02 5.34
N LEU A 57 -18.63 1.86 6.22
CA LEU A 57 -18.53 0.76 7.18
C LEU A 57 -18.62 -0.62 6.51
N MET A 58 -17.83 -0.81 5.45
CA MET A 58 -17.80 -2.04 4.64
C MET A 58 -16.48 -2.81 4.82
N PRO A 59 -16.25 -3.48 5.97
CA PRO A 59 -14.97 -4.13 6.27
C PRO A 59 -14.61 -5.24 5.28
N LYS A 60 -15.58 -5.95 4.71
CA LYS A 60 -15.33 -6.97 3.68
C LYS A 60 -14.72 -6.38 2.41
N LEU A 61 -15.21 -5.22 1.97
CA LEU A 61 -14.65 -4.49 0.83
C LEU A 61 -13.21 -4.05 1.15
N GLN A 62 -13.00 -3.42 2.31
CA GLN A 62 -11.69 -2.96 2.76
C GLN A 62 -10.65 -4.09 2.77
N ASN A 63 -11.01 -5.25 3.34
CA ASN A 63 -10.13 -6.41 3.41
C ASN A 63 -9.79 -6.95 2.01
N GLN A 64 -10.77 -7.02 1.11
CA GLN A 64 -10.51 -7.46 -0.26
C GLN A 64 -9.64 -6.49 -1.04
N VAL A 65 -9.84 -5.19 -0.87
CA VAL A 65 -8.97 -4.17 -1.49
C VAL A 65 -7.54 -4.32 -1.00
N MET A 66 -7.31 -4.53 0.29
CA MET A 66 -5.96 -4.77 0.82
C MET A 66 -5.30 -6.00 0.21
N ILE A 67 -6.03 -7.11 0.08
CA ILE A 67 -5.53 -8.33 -0.58
C ILE A 67 -5.12 -8.05 -2.03
N VAL A 68 -5.91 -7.27 -2.76
CA VAL A 68 -5.58 -6.89 -4.14
C VAL A 68 -4.31 -6.05 -4.20
N ILE A 69 -4.16 -5.07 -3.31
CA ILE A 69 -2.97 -4.22 -3.24
C ILE A 69 -1.71 -5.06 -2.94
N ILE A 70 -1.80 -6.00 -1.98
CA ILE A 70 -0.71 -6.93 -1.66
C ILE A 70 -0.29 -7.70 -2.92
N LYS A 71 -1.25 -8.32 -3.62
CA LYS A 71 -0.97 -9.07 -4.85
C LYS A 71 -0.33 -8.21 -5.93
N MET A 72 -0.78 -6.98 -6.10
CA MET A 72 -0.16 -6.06 -7.06
C MET A 72 1.29 -5.75 -6.69
N TRP A 73 1.58 -5.55 -5.41
CA TRP A 73 2.93 -5.27 -4.94
C TRP A 73 3.86 -6.48 -5.02
N GLU A 74 3.36 -7.69 -4.73
CA GLU A 74 4.12 -8.94 -4.90
C GLU A 74 4.53 -9.15 -6.37
N LEU A 75 3.62 -8.90 -7.31
CA LEU A 75 3.88 -9.02 -8.73
C LEU A 75 4.80 -7.91 -9.25
N GLY A 76 4.66 -6.70 -8.73
CA GLY A 76 5.28 -5.48 -9.29
C GLY A 76 6.68 -5.20 -8.81
N LYS A 77 7.29 -5.96 -7.89
CA LYS A 77 8.59 -5.65 -7.25
C LYS A 77 8.77 -4.16 -6.97
N CYS A 78 7.82 -3.62 -6.26
CA CYS A 78 7.46 -2.22 -6.13
C CYS A 78 8.64 -1.26 -5.98
N HIS A 79 8.75 -0.33 -6.91
CA HIS A 79 9.51 0.90 -6.71
C HIS A 79 8.54 1.99 -6.26
N LEU A 80 8.80 2.60 -5.10
CA LEU A 80 8.05 3.75 -4.60
C LEU A 80 8.49 4.99 -5.39
N GLU A 81 7.94 5.20 -6.59
CA GLU A 81 8.21 6.42 -7.36
C GLU A 81 7.19 7.53 -7.06
N SER A 82 6.00 7.17 -6.60
CA SER A 82 4.97 8.14 -6.22
C SER A 82 4.59 8.00 -4.75
N THR A 83 4.58 9.12 -4.05
CA THR A 83 4.15 9.22 -2.64
C THR A 83 2.73 9.78 -2.49
N SER A 84 2.09 10.18 -3.60
CA SER A 84 0.81 10.88 -3.59
C SER A 84 -0.32 10.07 -2.93
N TRP A 85 -0.35 8.74 -3.14
CA TRP A 85 -1.33 7.87 -2.51
C TRP A 85 -1.09 7.69 -0.99
N ILE A 86 0.18 7.86 -0.53
CA ILE A 86 0.52 7.85 0.90
C ILE A 86 -0.09 9.08 1.57
N SER A 87 0.21 10.26 1.05
CA SER A 87 -0.36 11.52 1.55
C SER A 87 -1.89 11.47 1.55
N TYR A 88 -2.50 10.98 0.46
CA TYR A 88 -3.94 10.79 0.38
C TYR A 88 -4.49 9.92 1.54
N ILE A 89 -3.85 8.79 1.85
CA ILE A 89 -4.29 7.92 2.95
C ILE A 89 -4.16 8.63 4.30
N TRP A 90 -3.07 9.38 4.52
CA TRP A 90 -2.90 10.14 5.76
C TRP A 90 -3.94 11.24 5.94
N ASP A 91 -4.33 11.90 4.86
CA ASP A 91 -5.36 12.94 4.89
C ASP A 91 -6.77 12.38 5.11
N GLN A 92 -7.06 11.19 4.59
CA GLN A 92 -8.42 10.65 4.54
C GLN A 92 -8.75 9.63 5.62
N THR A 93 -7.78 9.19 6.43
CA THR A 93 -7.98 8.14 7.44
C THR A 93 -7.50 8.57 8.82
N MET A 94 -7.98 7.92 9.86
CA MET A 94 -7.57 8.21 11.24
C MET A 94 -6.22 7.57 11.58
N VAL A 95 -5.52 8.14 12.56
CA VAL A 95 -4.32 7.54 13.16
C VAL A 95 -4.66 6.13 13.67
N GLY A 96 -3.79 5.17 13.35
CA GLY A 96 -3.99 3.77 13.76
C GLY A 96 -4.93 2.96 12.87
N SER A 97 -5.51 3.55 11.81
CA SER A 97 -6.32 2.79 10.86
C SER A 97 -5.55 1.61 10.25
N PRO A 98 -6.20 0.49 9.92
CA PRO A 98 -5.55 -0.69 9.34
C PRO A 98 -4.75 -0.35 8.08
N ILE A 99 -5.27 0.52 7.22
CA ILE A 99 -4.57 0.90 5.98
C ILE A 99 -3.29 1.70 6.25
N ARG A 100 -3.27 2.60 7.25
CA ARG A 100 -2.02 3.31 7.61
C ARG A 100 -0.97 2.35 8.15
N ARG A 101 -1.35 1.41 9.02
CA ARG A 101 -0.43 0.37 9.53
C ARG A 101 0.16 -0.45 8.40
N PHE A 102 -0.69 -0.85 7.45
CA PHE A 102 -0.29 -1.60 6.28
C PHE A 102 0.67 -0.82 5.38
N VAL A 103 0.33 0.42 5.00
CA VAL A 103 1.18 1.30 4.19
C VAL A 103 2.52 1.56 4.89
N ARG A 104 2.48 1.85 6.20
CA ARG A 104 3.67 2.05 7.03
C ARG A 104 4.61 0.85 6.96
N ALA A 105 4.10 -0.35 7.18
CA ALA A 105 4.88 -1.56 7.09
C ALA A 105 5.46 -1.74 5.68
N HIS A 106 4.65 -1.55 4.64
CA HIS A 106 5.11 -1.66 3.26
C HIS A 106 6.25 -0.70 2.95
N VAL A 107 6.09 0.59 3.27
CA VAL A 107 7.11 1.61 3.02
C VAL A 107 8.40 1.27 3.77
N ILE A 108 8.33 0.89 5.03
CA ILE A 108 9.50 0.54 5.84
C ILE A 108 10.26 -0.67 5.28
N TYR A 109 9.54 -1.70 4.81
CA TYR A 109 10.17 -2.94 4.35
C TYR A 109 10.61 -2.93 2.88
N CYS A 110 9.88 -2.23 2.02
CA CYS A 110 10.12 -2.25 0.58
C CYS A 110 10.99 -1.10 0.08
N THR A 111 11.09 -0.02 0.85
CA THR A 111 11.82 1.17 0.40
C THR A 111 13.31 1.06 0.71
N ARG A 112 14.15 1.07 -0.31
CA ARG A 112 15.61 1.20 -0.10
C ARG A 112 15.90 2.56 0.52
N LYS A 113 16.88 2.61 1.45
CA LYS A 113 17.30 3.83 2.15
C LYS A 113 17.44 5.07 1.25
N THR A 114 17.94 4.89 0.03
CA THR A 114 18.16 5.96 -0.95
C THR A 114 16.86 6.59 -1.48
N HIS A 115 15.80 5.81 -1.67
CA HIS A 115 14.51 6.34 -2.14
C HIS A 115 13.76 7.14 -1.08
N CYS A 116 13.89 6.76 0.20
CA CYS A 116 13.25 7.48 1.30
C CYS A 116 13.69 8.95 1.38
N PHE A 117 14.96 9.21 1.10
CA PHE A 117 15.51 10.57 1.17
C PHE A 117 15.15 11.44 -0.04
N GLN A 118 14.92 10.86 -1.21
CA GLN A 118 14.57 11.61 -2.41
C GLN A 118 13.15 12.20 -2.34
N HIS A 119 12.24 11.56 -1.59
CA HIS A 119 10.83 11.94 -1.46
C HIS A 119 10.44 12.33 -0.03
N SER A 120 11.42 12.59 0.84
CA SER A 120 11.15 12.88 2.26
C SER A 120 10.25 14.10 2.50
N GLY A 121 10.27 15.08 1.60
CA GLY A 121 9.41 16.27 1.69
C GLY A 121 7.92 15.99 1.47
N ASP A 122 7.59 14.86 0.83
CA ASP A 122 6.22 14.51 0.46
C ASP A 122 5.61 13.45 1.41
N LEU A 123 6.41 12.93 2.35
CA LEU A 123 5.97 11.90 3.28
C LEU A 123 5.46 12.50 4.59
N PRO A 124 4.41 11.91 5.18
CA PRO A 124 3.93 12.30 6.52
C PRO A 124 5.03 12.19 7.57
N GLN A 125 5.10 13.17 8.47
CA GLN A 125 6.18 13.26 9.46
C GLN A 125 6.26 12.04 10.39
N ASP A 126 5.13 11.50 10.83
CA ASP A 126 5.07 10.30 11.67
C ASP A 126 5.59 9.06 10.94
N LEU A 127 5.33 8.94 9.64
CA LEU A 127 5.90 7.87 8.81
C LEU A 127 7.43 8.03 8.68
N LEU A 128 7.91 9.23 8.44
CA LEU A 128 9.36 9.51 8.37
C LEU A 128 10.07 9.17 9.68
N MET A 129 9.48 9.50 10.82
CA MET A 129 10.05 9.15 12.13
C MET A 129 10.15 7.65 12.32
N ASP A 130 9.11 6.89 11.96
CA ASP A 130 9.16 5.42 12.03
C ASP A 130 10.22 4.82 11.11
N MET A 131 10.38 5.36 9.90
CA MET A 131 11.43 4.93 8.97
C MET A 131 12.83 5.19 9.55
N LEU A 132 13.05 6.33 10.19
CA LEU A 132 14.31 6.66 10.86
C LEU A 132 14.60 5.72 12.04
N PHE A 133 13.62 5.47 12.90
CA PHE A 133 13.78 4.52 14.02
C PHE A 133 14.12 3.12 13.52
N ARG A 134 13.43 2.64 12.50
CA ARG A 134 13.71 1.31 11.91
C ARG A 134 15.06 1.26 11.21
N ALA A 135 15.49 2.34 10.55
CA ALA A 135 16.81 2.41 9.95
C ALA A 135 17.91 2.27 11.02
N GLN A 136 17.76 2.91 12.19
CA GLN A 136 18.68 2.80 13.30
C GLN A 136 18.69 1.39 13.93
N GLU A 137 17.52 0.77 14.11
CA GLU A 137 17.42 -0.62 14.60
C GLU A 137 18.08 -1.59 13.62
N THR A 138 17.83 -1.41 12.31
CA THR A 138 18.40 -2.28 11.27
C THR A 138 19.92 -2.18 11.22
N GLU A 139 20.52 -1.01 11.46
CA GLU A 139 21.97 -0.88 11.57
C GLU A 139 22.55 -1.63 12.77
N LYS A 140 21.83 -1.70 13.87
CA LYS A 140 22.24 -2.49 15.05
C LYS A 140 22.12 -4.01 14.82
N ILE A 141 21.19 -4.45 13.96
CA ILE A 141 20.91 -5.85 13.68
C ILE A 141 21.71 -6.37 12.48
N LEU A 142 22.05 -5.53 11.50
CA LEU A 142 22.74 -5.90 10.25
C LEU A 142 24.24 -6.20 10.39
N GLY A 143 24.75 -6.37 11.61
CA GLY A 143 25.94 -7.21 11.80
C GLY A 143 25.72 -8.67 11.40
N LYS A 144 24.49 -9.09 11.13
CA LYS A 144 24.13 -10.43 10.64
C LYS A 144 23.25 -10.29 9.39
N ARG A 145 23.84 -10.61 8.23
CA ARG A 145 23.18 -10.70 6.93
C ARG A 145 22.03 -11.71 6.95
N ASP A 146 20.81 -11.26 7.15
CA ASP A 146 19.65 -11.98 6.62
C ASP A 146 18.49 -11.01 6.43
N THR A 147 18.39 -10.43 5.23
CA THR A 147 17.33 -9.50 4.81
C THR A 147 16.12 -10.24 4.24
N ARG A 148 15.98 -11.52 4.52
CA ARG A 148 14.77 -12.29 4.22
C ARG A 148 13.73 -12.13 5.33
N TRP A 149 13.31 -10.90 5.59
CA TRP A 149 12.02 -10.68 6.21
C TRP A 149 10.97 -10.86 5.12
N LEU A 150 10.74 -12.13 4.86
CA LEU A 150 9.67 -12.57 3.99
C LEU A 150 8.36 -12.01 4.55
N TRP A 151 7.72 -11.22 3.75
CA TRP A 151 6.30 -11.00 3.81
C TRP A 151 5.63 -12.38 3.85
N ASN A 152 5.35 -12.85 5.04
CA ASN A 152 4.46 -13.99 5.15
C ASN A 152 3.05 -13.42 4.93
N ALA A 153 2.49 -13.60 3.73
CA ALA A 153 1.16 -13.12 3.37
C ALA A 153 0.11 -13.46 4.44
N GLN A 154 0.26 -14.59 5.12
CA GLN A 154 -0.61 -15.02 6.22
C GLN A 154 -0.49 -14.12 7.47
N GLN A 155 0.69 -13.62 7.78
CA GLN A 155 0.90 -12.73 8.93
C GLN A 155 0.38 -11.32 8.64
N ILE A 156 0.48 -10.89 7.38
CA ILE A 156 -0.09 -9.64 6.90
C ILE A 156 -1.61 -9.66 7.03
N GLU A 157 -2.26 -10.77 6.64
CA GLU A 157 -3.72 -10.91 6.73
C GLU A 157 -4.22 -10.80 8.18
N SER A 158 -3.48 -11.33 9.16
CA SER A 158 -3.91 -11.28 10.57
C SER A 158 -3.78 -9.90 11.19
N ASP A 159 -2.71 -9.15 10.86
CA ASP A 159 -2.35 -7.92 11.57
C ASP A 159 -3.08 -6.67 11.07
N TRP A 160 -3.59 -6.70 9.83
CA TRP A 160 -4.24 -5.53 9.21
C TRP A 160 -5.67 -5.75 8.78
N LYS A 161 -6.22 -6.93 9.03
CA LYS A 161 -7.62 -7.21 8.73
C LYS A 161 -8.54 -6.24 9.50
N VAL A 162 -9.47 -5.65 8.78
CA VAL A 162 -10.55 -4.88 9.37
C VAL A 162 -11.54 -5.87 10.02
N PRO A 163 -11.90 -5.71 11.32
CA PRO A 163 -12.86 -6.59 11.96
C PRO A 163 -14.19 -6.61 11.20
N GLU A 164 -14.69 -7.81 10.93
CA GLU A 164 -16.00 -8.02 10.31
C GLU A 164 -17.00 -8.35 11.43
N HIS A 165 -17.82 -7.37 11.81
CA HIS A 165 -18.88 -7.52 12.80
C HIS A 165 -20.17 -8.03 12.16
#